data_ac29a711d6fd8063c57e6213a65c04cb
#
_entry.id   ac29a711d6fd8063c57e6213a65c04cb
#
_cell.length_a   1.000
_cell.length_b   1.000
_cell.length_c   1.000
_cell.angle_alpha   90.00
_cell.angle_beta   90.00
_cell.angle_gamma   90.00
#
_symmetry.space_group_name_H-M   'P 1'
#
loop_
_entity.id
_entity.type
_entity.pdbx_description
1 polymer ?
#
loop_
_entity_poly.entity_id
_entity_poly.type
_entity_poly.pdbx_seq_one_letter_code
_entity_poly.pdbx_strand_id
1 'polypeptide(L)'
;SVTRVIAILNQKGGVGKTTTTVNLAAALAEMGKRILVIDLDPQTHLGLHFGVEDAATSVYDLLIDDEVPITDARIKARKRIDLVTSEVDLAAAESELVSKTDRHDLLAKKLAPVLHEYDFVIIDCPPSLGLLTINALAAAEELIVPMQTHFLALQGVSRLFETVQMLVGGLNPKL
;
A
#
# COMPACT_ATOMS: atom_id res chain seq x y z
N SER A 1 0.94 -12.04 18.55
CA SER A 1 0.45 -12.37 17.20
C SER A 1 1.27 -11.63 16.15
N VAL A 2 1.46 -12.25 15.00
CA VAL A 2 2.24 -11.70 13.90
C VAL A 2 1.36 -10.78 13.06
N THR A 3 1.84 -9.58 12.76
CA THR A 3 1.13 -8.65 11.89
C THR A 3 1.09 -9.20 10.46
N ARG A 4 -0.07 -9.18 9.84
CA ARG A 4 -0.23 -9.55 8.43
C ARG A 4 -0.21 -8.30 7.56
N VAL A 5 0.65 -8.30 6.55
CA VAL A 5 0.78 -7.19 5.61
C VAL A 5 0.22 -7.63 4.26
N ILE A 6 -0.80 -6.91 3.80
CA ILE A 6 -1.58 -7.28 2.61
C ILE A 6 -1.48 -6.14 1.59
N ALA A 7 -1.04 -6.45 0.38
CA ALA A 7 -1.08 -5.52 -0.75
C ALA A 7 -2.35 -5.77 -1.56
N ILE A 8 -3.05 -4.70 -1.94
CA ILE A 8 -4.23 -4.76 -2.80
C ILE A 8 -3.89 -4.12 -4.12
N LEU A 9 -4.00 -4.88 -5.19
CA LEU A 9 -3.62 -4.50 -6.54
C LEU A 9 -4.83 -4.52 -7.46
N ASN A 10 -4.89 -3.56 -8.36
CA ASN A 10 -5.87 -3.57 -9.44
C ASN A 10 -5.22 -3.04 -10.72
N GLN A 11 -5.17 -3.88 -11.72
CA GLN A 11 -4.55 -3.60 -13.02
C GLN A 11 -5.29 -2.53 -13.84
N LYS A 12 -6.58 -2.36 -13.58
CA LYS A 12 -7.37 -1.33 -14.24
C LYS A 12 -7.81 -0.33 -13.20
N GLY A 13 -7.11 0.76 -13.05
CA GLY A 13 -7.40 1.78 -12.09
C GLY A 13 -8.88 1.85 -11.75
N GLY A 14 -9.24 1.87 -10.55
CA GLY A 14 -10.54 2.06 -10.31
C GLY A 14 -11.23 1.63 -9.08
N VAL A 15 -12.48 1.68 -9.27
CA VAL A 15 -13.53 1.72 -8.28
C VAL A 15 -13.52 0.50 -7.35
N GLY A 16 -13.25 -0.69 -7.89
CA GLY A 16 -13.31 -1.92 -7.10
C GLY A 16 -12.19 -2.05 -6.06
N LYS A 17 -11.01 -1.54 -6.35
CA LYS A 17 -9.85 -1.63 -5.46
C LYS A 17 -10.03 -0.82 -4.18
N THR A 18 -10.43 0.45 -4.31
CA THR A 18 -10.65 1.32 -3.16
C THR A 18 -11.79 0.79 -2.27
N THR A 19 -12.88 0.36 -2.88
CA THR A 19 -14.00 -0.26 -2.16
C THR A 19 -13.56 -1.50 -1.40
N THR A 20 -12.77 -2.36 -2.02
CA THR A 20 -12.22 -3.56 -1.38
C THR A 20 -11.37 -3.19 -0.18
N THR A 21 -10.48 -2.22 -0.31
CA THR A 21 -9.61 -1.74 0.77
C THR A 21 -10.42 -1.23 1.95
N VAL A 22 -11.38 -0.35 1.70
CA VAL A 22 -12.22 0.25 2.75
C VAL A 22 -13.06 -0.80 3.44
N ASN A 23 -13.69 -1.68 2.69
CA ASN A 23 -14.55 -2.73 3.26
C ASN A 23 -13.76 -3.74 4.08
N LEU A 24 -12.59 -4.15 3.61
CA LEU A 24 -11.72 -5.06 4.35
C LEU A 24 -11.27 -4.43 5.67
N ALA A 25 -10.81 -3.19 5.64
CA ALA A 25 -10.38 -2.48 6.84
C ALA A 25 -11.53 -2.34 7.84
N ALA A 26 -12.71 -1.94 7.38
CA ALA A 26 -13.88 -1.78 8.23
C ALA A 26 -14.31 -3.11 8.87
N ALA A 27 -14.35 -4.19 8.09
CA ALA A 27 -14.74 -5.51 8.60
C ALA A 27 -13.75 -6.01 9.66
N LEU A 28 -12.46 -5.85 9.44
CA LEU A 28 -11.44 -6.24 10.41
C LEU A 28 -11.52 -5.39 11.69
N ALA A 29 -11.77 -4.10 11.56
CA ALA A 29 -11.95 -3.21 12.71
C ALA A 29 -13.16 -3.61 13.55
N GLU A 30 -14.27 -4.00 12.92
CA GLU A 30 -15.45 -4.51 13.62
C GLU A 30 -15.15 -5.80 14.39
N MET A 31 -14.20 -6.60 13.92
CA MET A 31 -13.73 -7.80 14.61
C MET A 31 -12.74 -7.47 15.75
N GLY A 32 -12.51 -6.22 16.04
CA GLY A 32 -11.60 -5.78 17.10
C GLY A 32 -10.13 -5.75 16.71
N LYS A 33 -9.82 -5.87 15.44
CA LYS A 33 -8.44 -5.81 14.94
C LYS A 33 -7.97 -4.36 14.80
N ARG A 34 -6.65 -4.16 14.90
CA ARG A 34 -6.00 -2.86 14.72
C ARG A 34 -5.39 -2.83 13.32
N ILE A 35 -5.75 -1.83 12.53
CA ILE A 35 -5.38 -1.77 11.12
C ILE A 35 -4.65 -0.48 10.80
N LEU A 36 -3.59 -0.59 10.03
CA LEU A 36 -2.94 0.54 9.34
C LEU A 36 -3.22 0.40 7.85
N VAL A 37 -3.80 1.43 7.26
CA VAL A 37 -4.03 1.49 5.81
C VAL A 37 -3.05 2.49 5.20
N ILE A 38 -2.38 2.09 4.13
CA ILE A 38 -1.42 2.92 3.41
C ILE A 38 -1.90 3.11 1.99
N ASP A 39 -2.11 4.36 1.59
CA ASP A 39 -2.54 4.73 0.25
C ASP A 39 -1.32 5.06 -0.60
N LEU A 40 -0.97 4.18 -1.55
CA LEU A 40 0.08 4.41 -2.54
C LEU A 40 -0.46 4.87 -3.89
N ASP A 41 -1.78 5.07 -4.01
CA ASP A 41 -2.38 5.50 -5.27
C ASP A 41 -2.42 7.04 -5.35
N PRO A 42 -1.75 7.66 -6.33
CA PRO A 42 -1.79 9.12 -6.49
C PRO A 42 -3.18 9.72 -6.69
N GLN A 43 -4.18 8.89 -6.98
CA GLN A 43 -5.59 9.35 -7.10
C GLN A 43 -6.20 9.73 -5.75
N THR A 44 -5.58 9.37 -4.63
CA THR A 44 -5.97 9.82 -3.27
C THR A 44 -7.37 9.43 -2.81
N HIS A 45 -7.96 8.39 -3.38
CA HIS A 45 -9.35 7.99 -3.10
C HIS A 45 -9.61 7.56 -1.66
N LEU A 46 -8.62 6.95 -1.00
CA LEU A 46 -8.79 6.49 0.40
C LEU A 46 -8.97 7.64 1.37
N GLY A 47 -8.23 8.72 1.20
CA GLY A 47 -8.40 9.92 2.02
C GLY A 47 -9.82 10.46 1.93
N LEU A 48 -10.36 10.52 0.72
CA LEU A 48 -11.74 10.95 0.49
C LEU A 48 -12.75 10.02 1.18
N HIS A 49 -12.58 8.71 1.06
CA HIS A 49 -13.47 7.74 1.70
C HIS A 49 -13.48 7.84 3.22
N PHE A 50 -12.33 8.11 3.83
CA PHE A 50 -12.23 8.24 5.28
C PHE A 50 -12.49 9.67 5.79
N GLY A 51 -12.81 10.60 4.89
CA GLY A 51 -13.07 11.99 5.26
C GLY A 51 -11.83 12.71 5.76
N VAL A 52 -10.65 12.28 5.31
CA VAL A 52 -9.37 12.91 5.66
C VAL A 52 -8.93 13.78 4.50
N GLU A 53 -8.86 15.08 4.77
CA GLU A 53 -8.35 16.06 3.81
C GLU A 53 -7.07 16.68 4.36
N ASP A 54 -6.15 17.03 3.48
CA ASP A 54 -4.96 17.85 3.79
C ASP A 54 -4.12 17.37 4.98
N ALA A 55 -3.74 16.08 4.98
CA ALA A 55 -2.76 15.61 5.95
C ALA A 55 -1.43 16.36 5.78
N ALA A 56 -0.84 16.82 6.87
CA ALA A 56 0.42 17.57 6.85
C ALA A 56 1.59 16.74 6.29
N THR A 57 1.56 15.43 6.49
CA THR A 57 2.58 14.50 6.02
C THR A 57 1.90 13.34 5.32
N SER A 58 2.30 13.08 4.08
CA SER A 58 1.75 12.01 3.25
C SER A 58 2.75 10.87 3.08
N VAL A 59 2.32 9.82 2.38
CA VAL A 59 3.22 8.74 1.97
C VAL A 59 4.35 9.23 1.07
N TYR A 60 4.13 10.30 0.30
CA TYR A 60 5.18 10.93 -0.50
C TYR A 60 6.35 11.39 0.38
N ASP A 61 6.04 12.16 1.42
CA ASP A 61 7.06 12.64 2.36
C ASP A 61 7.77 11.47 3.04
N LEU A 62 7.01 10.46 3.40
CA LEU A 62 7.54 9.26 4.05
C LEU A 62 8.58 8.53 3.20
N LEU A 63 8.31 8.39 1.90
CA LEU A 63 9.19 7.65 0.99
C LEU A 63 10.39 8.47 0.52
N ILE A 64 10.22 9.78 0.33
CA ILE A 64 11.27 10.66 -0.19
C ILE A 64 12.29 11.03 0.88
N ASP A 65 11.83 11.26 2.11
CA ASP A 65 12.67 11.77 3.20
C ASP A 65 12.97 10.66 4.21
N ASP A 66 14.22 10.26 4.30
CA ASP A 66 14.67 9.20 5.21
C ASP A 66 14.46 9.58 6.69
N GLU A 67 14.39 10.88 7.00
CA GLU A 67 14.22 11.37 8.37
C GLU A 67 12.76 11.40 8.84
N VAL A 68 11.79 11.25 7.94
CA VAL A 68 10.37 11.25 8.30
C VAL A 68 9.96 9.85 8.76
N PRO A 69 9.61 9.67 10.04
CA PRO A 69 9.10 8.37 10.50
C PRO A 69 7.62 8.20 10.15
N ILE A 70 7.17 6.96 10.09
CA ILE A 70 5.76 6.67 9.79
C ILE A 70 4.83 7.22 10.87
N THR A 71 5.30 7.37 12.10
CA THR A 71 4.53 7.96 13.19
C THR A 71 4.12 9.40 12.93
N ASP A 72 4.89 10.13 12.12
CA ASP A 72 4.54 11.50 11.71
C ASP A 72 3.50 11.52 10.58
N ALA A 73 3.41 10.46 9.81
CA ALA A 73 2.53 10.38 8.64
C ALA A 73 1.17 9.76 8.95
N ARG A 74 1.11 8.82 9.91
CA ARG A 74 -0.14 8.13 10.22
C ARG A 74 -1.10 9.04 10.97
N ILE A 75 -2.37 8.94 10.62
CA ILE A 75 -3.47 9.66 11.27
C ILE A 75 -4.60 8.68 11.59
N LYS A 76 -5.37 8.99 12.62
CA LYS A 76 -6.52 8.18 12.98
C LYS A 76 -7.68 8.47 12.02
N ALA A 77 -8.07 7.51 11.21
CA ALA A 77 -9.17 7.64 10.25
C ALA A 77 -10.52 7.21 10.85
N ARG A 78 -10.52 6.11 11.58
CA ARG A 78 -11.67 5.53 12.26
C ARG A 78 -11.19 4.84 13.53
N LYS A 79 -12.14 4.38 14.36
CA LYS A 79 -11.80 3.52 15.50
C LYS A 79 -11.05 2.28 14.98
N ARG A 80 -9.87 2.03 15.53
CA ARG A 80 -8.97 0.92 15.17
C ARG A 80 -8.36 0.99 13.77
N ILE A 81 -8.54 2.10 13.05
CA ILE A 81 -7.98 2.28 11.71
C ILE A 81 -7.14 3.55 11.68
N ASP A 82 -5.85 3.40 11.44
CA ASP A 82 -4.94 4.50 11.11
C ASP A 82 -4.70 4.51 9.60
N LEU A 83 -4.45 5.68 9.05
CA LEU A 83 -4.25 5.89 7.62
C LEU A 83 -3.00 6.72 7.36
N VAL A 84 -2.20 6.30 6.40
CA VAL A 84 -1.18 7.13 5.77
C VAL A 84 -1.73 7.54 4.42
N THR A 85 -1.91 8.85 4.23
CA THR A 85 -2.55 9.38 3.03
C THR A 85 -1.61 9.46 1.85
N SER A 86 -2.17 9.42 0.65
CA SER A 86 -1.48 9.72 -0.59
C SER A 86 -1.58 11.21 -0.93
N GLU A 87 -0.85 11.62 -1.95
CA GLU A 87 -0.98 12.94 -2.56
C GLU A 87 -0.68 12.87 -4.05
N VAL A 88 -1.15 13.88 -4.79
CA VAL A 88 -1.03 13.91 -6.27
C VAL A 88 0.42 13.86 -6.73
N ASP A 89 1.33 14.51 -6.00
CA ASP A 89 2.74 14.54 -6.33
C ASP A 89 3.43 13.18 -6.25
N LEU A 90 2.76 12.19 -5.65
CA LEU A 90 3.25 10.81 -5.60
C LEU A 90 3.44 10.21 -6.99
N ALA A 91 2.69 10.70 -7.99
CA ALA A 91 2.87 10.27 -9.38
C ALA A 91 4.29 10.53 -9.91
N ALA A 92 4.93 11.60 -9.44
CA ALA A 92 6.30 11.94 -9.83
C ALA A 92 7.37 11.28 -8.94
N ALA A 93 6.95 10.68 -7.82
CA ALA A 93 7.89 10.14 -6.83
C ALA A 93 8.76 9.03 -7.39
N GLU A 94 8.26 8.23 -8.32
CA GLU A 94 9.02 7.11 -8.88
C GLU A 94 10.33 7.55 -9.51
N SER A 95 10.34 8.68 -10.24
CA SER A 95 11.56 9.23 -10.82
C SER A 95 12.52 9.75 -9.75
N GLU A 96 12.02 10.28 -8.65
CA GLU A 96 12.85 10.73 -7.53
C GLU A 96 13.46 9.55 -6.76
N LEU A 97 12.71 8.47 -6.62
CA LEU A 97 13.13 7.28 -5.88
C LEU A 97 14.18 6.43 -6.61
N VAL A 98 14.25 6.52 -7.94
CA VAL A 98 15.16 5.72 -8.76
C VAL A 98 16.62 5.85 -8.33
N SER A 99 17.02 7.03 -7.85
CA SER A 99 18.40 7.28 -7.43
C SER A 99 18.74 6.68 -6.06
N LYS A 100 17.76 6.26 -5.28
CA LYS A 100 18.01 5.67 -3.96
C LYS A 100 18.47 4.22 -4.09
N THR A 101 19.47 3.82 -3.32
CA THR A 101 19.99 2.44 -3.32
C THR A 101 18.99 1.44 -2.77
N ASP A 102 18.17 1.87 -1.80
CA ASP A 102 17.14 1.07 -1.14
C ASP A 102 15.74 1.29 -1.71
N ARG A 103 15.64 1.77 -2.95
CA ARG A 103 14.39 2.19 -3.59
C ARG A 103 13.29 1.13 -3.63
N HIS A 104 13.62 -0.15 -3.52
CA HIS A 104 12.65 -1.23 -3.58
C HIS A 104 12.04 -1.59 -2.23
N ASP A 105 12.68 -1.25 -1.12
CA ASP A 105 12.24 -1.66 0.21
C ASP A 105 12.09 -0.50 1.21
N LEU A 106 11.92 0.71 0.69
CA LEU A 106 11.71 1.92 1.52
C LEU A 106 10.50 1.78 2.43
N LEU A 107 9.38 1.34 1.89
CA LEU A 107 8.16 1.19 2.66
C LEU A 107 8.31 0.12 3.75
N ALA A 108 8.93 -1.00 3.43
CA ALA A 108 9.18 -2.06 4.40
C ALA A 108 10.00 -1.55 5.59
N LYS A 109 11.02 -0.76 5.33
CA LYS A 109 11.85 -0.15 6.38
C LYS A 109 11.06 0.83 7.24
N LYS A 110 10.22 1.64 6.63
CA LYS A 110 9.39 2.61 7.35
C LYS A 110 8.33 1.93 8.20
N LEU A 111 7.81 0.79 7.76
CA LEU A 111 6.79 0.02 8.49
C LEU A 111 7.37 -0.76 9.68
N ALA A 112 8.60 -1.24 9.57
CA ALA A 112 9.19 -2.14 10.56
C ALA A 112 9.02 -1.68 12.03
N PRO A 113 9.27 -0.40 12.39
CA PRO A 113 9.15 0.05 13.77
C PRO A 113 7.74 0.00 14.36
N VAL A 114 6.70 0.00 13.54
CA VAL A 114 5.31 0.07 14.01
C VAL A 114 4.48 -1.18 13.75
N LEU A 115 5.04 -2.20 13.08
CA LEU A 115 4.28 -3.42 12.77
C LEU A 115 3.63 -4.05 14.00
N HIS A 116 4.32 -4.08 15.12
CA HIS A 116 3.80 -4.67 16.36
C HIS A 116 2.57 -3.96 16.92
N GLU A 117 2.27 -2.75 16.47
CA GLU A 117 1.10 -1.99 16.91
C GLU A 117 -0.18 -2.39 16.17
N TYR A 118 -0.06 -3.17 15.09
CA TYR A 118 -1.18 -3.52 14.21
C TYR A 118 -1.30 -5.02 14.04
N ASP A 119 -2.55 -5.46 13.87
CA ASP A 119 -2.84 -6.84 13.47
C ASP A 119 -2.77 -6.99 11.95
N PHE A 120 -3.13 -5.93 11.22
CA PHE A 120 -3.09 -5.87 9.76
C PHE A 120 -2.53 -4.56 9.27
N VAL A 121 -1.74 -4.63 8.21
CA VAL A 121 -1.37 -3.48 7.39
C VAL A 121 -1.89 -3.75 5.98
N ILE A 122 -2.69 -2.83 5.46
CA ILE A 122 -3.29 -2.94 4.13
C ILE A 122 -2.71 -1.83 3.26
N ILE A 123 -2.09 -2.21 2.15
CA ILE A 123 -1.43 -1.28 1.24
C ILE A 123 -2.23 -1.23 -0.05
N ASP A 124 -2.79 -0.06 -0.35
CA ASP A 124 -3.55 0.19 -1.57
C ASP A 124 -2.60 0.66 -2.67
N CYS A 125 -2.41 -0.17 -3.70
CA CYS A 125 -1.41 0.06 -4.74
C CYS A 125 -1.97 0.82 -5.93
N PRO A 126 -1.11 1.60 -6.65
CA PRO A 126 -1.52 2.21 -7.90
C PRO A 126 -1.76 1.15 -8.99
N PRO A 127 -2.48 1.50 -10.09
CA PRO A 127 -2.81 0.54 -11.15
C PRO A 127 -1.65 0.26 -12.12
N SER A 128 -0.43 0.34 -11.64
CA SER A 128 0.78 0.09 -12.44
C SER A 128 1.76 -0.79 -11.65
N LEU A 129 2.67 -1.44 -12.34
CA LEU A 129 3.71 -2.29 -11.74
C LEU A 129 5.04 -1.54 -11.58
N GLY A 130 4.97 -0.25 -11.31
CA GLY A 130 6.14 0.59 -11.08
C GLY A 130 6.74 0.46 -9.68
N LEU A 131 7.61 1.38 -9.35
CA LEU A 131 8.40 1.34 -8.11
C LEU A 131 7.55 1.42 -6.83
N LEU A 132 6.43 2.16 -6.87
CA LEU A 132 5.50 2.22 -5.73
C LEU A 132 4.89 0.84 -5.45
N THR A 133 4.41 0.16 -6.48
CA THR A 133 3.85 -1.18 -6.35
C THR A 133 4.91 -2.18 -5.89
N ILE A 134 6.14 -2.08 -6.39
CA ILE A 134 7.24 -2.91 -5.93
C ILE A 134 7.51 -2.71 -4.44
N ASN A 135 7.46 -1.48 -3.95
CA ASN A 135 7.59 -1.21 -2.52
C ASN A 135 6.49 -1.88 -1.70
N ALA A 136 5.26 -1.85 -2.17
CA ALA A 136 4.15 -2.54 -1.51
C ALA A 136 4.38 -4.05 -1.48
N LEU A 137 4.74 -4.64 -2.61
CA LEU A 137 4.99 -6.08 -2.72
C LEU A 137 6.19 -6.53 -1.89
N ALA A 138 7.23 -5.69 -1.79
CA ALA A 138 8.40 -5.98 -0.96
C ALA A 138 8.05 -6.02 0.53
N ALA A 139 7.07 -5.24 0.96
CA ALA A 139 6.61 -5.18 2.34
C ALA A 139 5.54 -6.24 2.67
N ALA A 140 4.83 -6.75 1.68
CA ALA A 140 3.67 -7.60 1.87
C ALA A 140 4.02 -9.08 2.00
N GLU A 141 3.14 -9.82 2.69
CA GLU A 141 3.17 -11.28 2.76
C GLU A 141 2.01 -11.88 1.98
N GLU A 142 0.97 -11.09 1.73
CA GLU A 142 -0.25 -11.53 1.06
C GLU A 142 -0.63 -10.51 -0.01
N LEU A 143 -1.33 -11.00 -1.02
CA LEU A 143 -1.72 -10.23 -2.17
C LEU A 143 -3.18 -10.48 -2.49
N ILE A 144 -3.95 -9.39 -2.60
CA ILE A 144 -5.33 -9.45 -3.06
C ILE A 144 -5.43 -8.73 -4.40
N VAL A 145 -5.96 -9.43 -5.40
CA VAL A 145 -6.19 -8.88 -6.74
C VAL A 145 -7.68 -8.98 -7.04
N PRO A 146 -8.44 -7.88 -6.88
CA PRO A 146 -9.83 -7.86 -7.32
C PRO A 146 -9.88 -8.08 -8.83
N MET A 147 -10.59 -9.11 -9.28
CA MET A 147 -10.60 -9.50 -10.68
C MET A 147 -11.94 -9.27 -11.35
N GLN A 148 -11.86 -8.81 -12.60
CA GLN A 148 -12.96 -8.86 -13.52
C GLN A 148 -12.82 -10.12 -14.39
N THR A 149 -13.96 -10.76 -14.70
CA THR A 149 -13.96 -12.01 -15.45
C THR A 149 -13.94 -11.78 -16.96
N HIS A 150 -12.87 -11.14 -17.47
CA HIS A 150 -12.69 -11.01 -18.91
C HIS A 150 -11.21 -11.09 -19.29
N PHE A 151 -10.95 -11.29 -20.56
CA PHE A 151 -9.62 -11.61 -21.09
C PHE A 151 -8.54 -10.59 -20.72
N LEU A 152 -8.84 -9.30 -20.74
CA LEU A 152 -7.87 -8.26 -20.41
C LEU A 152 -7.42 -8.33 -18.94
N ALA A 153 -8.33 -8.71 -18.04
CA ALA A 153 -7.98 -8.89 -16.64
C ALA A 153 -7.00 -10.06 -16.47
N LEU A 154 -7.19 -11.14 -17.22
CA LEU A 154 -6.28 -12.29 -17.19
C LEU A 154 -4.88 -11.94 -17.68
N GLN A 155 -4.76 -11.09 -18.69
CA GLN A 155 -3.46 -10.61 -19.16
C GLN A 155 -2.73 -9.79 -18.10
N GLY A 156 -3.45 -8.89 -17.41
CA GLY A 156 -2.88 -8.11 -16.32
C GLY A 156 -2.38 -8.98 -15.17
N VAL A 157 -3.13 -10.02 -14.83
CA VAL A 157 -2.75 -10.98 -13.79
C VAL A 157 -1.47 -11.74 -14.18
N SER A 158 -1.30 -12.08 -15.44
CA SER A 158 -0.09 -12.76 -15.91
C SER A 158 1.18 -11.93 -15.64
N ARG A 159 1.15 -10.64 -15.96
CA ARG A 159 2.26 -9.73 -15.65
C ARG A 159 2.53 -9.63 -14.15
N LEU A 160 1.47 -9.59 -13.37
CA LEU A 160 1.59 -9.54 -11.92
C LEU A 160 2.28 -10.78 -11.38
N PHE A 161 1.93 -11.96 -11.85
CA PHE A 161 2.58 -13.20 -11.43
C PHE A 161 4.07 -13.21 -11.76
N GLU A 162 4.47 -12.70 -12.91
CA GLU A 162 5.88 -12.58 -13.27
C GLU A 162 6.61 -11.68 -12.25
N THR A 163 6.04 -10.53 -11.91
CA THR A 163 6.61 -9.62 -10.91
C THR A 163 6.73 -10.28 -9.55
N VAL A 164 5.69 -10.98 -9.10
CA VAL A 164 5.70 -11.69 -7.81
C VAL A 164 6.79 -12.76 -7.80
N GLN A 165 6.95 -13.52 -8.87
CA GLN A 165 7.99 -14.54 -8.96
C GLN A 165 9.40 -13.95 -8.85
N MET A 166 9.64 -12.79 -9.46
CA MET A 166 10.92 -12.09 -9.33
C MET A 166 11.19 -11.66 -7.89
N LEU A 167 10.18 -11.14 -7.19
CA LEU A 167 10.30 -10.71 -5.80
C LEU A 167 10.51 -11.89 -4.84
N VAL A 168 9.77 -12.97 -5.03
CA VAL A 168 9.90 -14.18 -4.22
C VAL A 168 11.30 -14.81 -4.38
N GLY A 169 11.86 -14.74 -5.58
CA GLY A 169 13.20 -15.25 -5.86
C GLY A 169 14.34 -14.39 -5.29
N GLY A 170 14.06 -13.17 -4.85
CA GLY A 170 15.10 -12.23 -4.41
C GLY A 170 14.70 -11.32 -3.28
N LEU A 171 13.98 -10.24 -3.60
CA LEU A 171 13.71 -9.15 -2.67
C LEU A 171 12.80 -9.54 -1.49
N ASN A 172 11.78 -10.35 -1.72
CA ASN A 172 10.82 -10.74 -0.68
C ASN A 172 10.40 -12.21 -0.80
N PRO A 173 11.14 -13.14 -0.17
CA PRO A 173 10.79 -14.56 -0.21
C PRO A 173 9.49 -14.92 0.52
N LYS A 174 8.93 -14.02 1.34
CA LYS A 174 7.72 -14.27 2.13
C LYS A 174 6.41 -14.01 1.38
N LEU A 175 6.50 -13.31 0.25
CA LEU A 175 5.30 -12.93 -0.52
C LEU A 175 4.58 -14.12 -1.12
#